data_08b1979414bbd41c2e24fec945cd4d6a
#
_entry.id   08b1979414bbd41c2e24fec945cd4d6a
#
_cell.length_a   1.000
_cell.length_b   1.000
_cell.length_c   1.000
_cell.angle_alpha   90.00
_cell.angle_beta   90.00
_cell.angle_gamma   90.00
#
_symmetry.space_group_name_H-M   'P 1'
#
loop_
_entity.id
_entity.type
_entity.pdbx_description
1 polymer ?
#
loop_
_entity_poly.entity_id
_entity_poly.type
_entity_poly.pdbx_seq_one_letter_code
_entity_poly.pdbx_strand_id
1 'polypeptide(L)'
;MISLAGRDILHSWGKFVFTGIGLGLLIGVTLVMAGVYRGMVDDGKALLDNSVAYLWVVQKDTLGPYAEPSSRNDDAYRAILSMPGVAQAANVTYLNMQVRKGDRDVRTMVVGIAPGSLGVTPGWPPYLVAGRQITRAHYEAVADIASGFKLGDRLAIRRNHYTVVGLTRRMVSSSGDPMVFIPLKDAQEAQFLKDNDAIWQSRRRSEANPAFNRPAVPGLLDAVIASQSTNAFVNGVLVTLKPGHAPEEVAESIRRWRRLTVYTRVQMEDILISKLIATSARQIGMFLAILAVVSATIVAFIIYSLTMDKIREIAVLKLIGTRNRTIAGMIMQQALALGVIGFVVGKITATFSAPIFPKYVLLTPMDSIVGFFAVLVICVLASLVAIRMALKVDPAEAIG
;
A
#
# COMPACT_ATOMS: atom_id res chain seq x y z
N MET A 1 -39.27 16.67 -28.11
CA MET A 1 -38.31 17.66 -28.66
C MET A 1 -37.05 16.91 -29.05
N ILE A 2 -36.77 16.77 -30.34
CA ILE A 2 -35.54 16.16 -30.84
C ILE A 2 -34.44 17.20 -30.60
N SER A 3 -33.48 16.92 -29.69
CA SER A 3 -32.40 17.87 -29.42
C SER A 3 -31.47 17.96 -30.64
N LEU A 4 -31.25 19.17 -31.15
CA LEU A 4 -30.30 19.46 -32.25
C LEU A 4 -28.89 18.83 -31.91
N ALA A 5 -28.48 18.88 -30.66
CA ALA A 5 -27.23 18.28 -30.18
C ALA A 5 -27.20 16.74 -30.35
N GLY A 6 -28.32 16.04 -30.14
CA GLY A 6 -28.36 14.57 -30.31
C GLY A 6 -28.19 14.13 -31.76
N ARG A 7 -28.79 14.84 -32.73
CA ARG A 7 -28.60 14.55 -34.16
C ARG A 7 -27.18 14.86 -34.64
N ASP A 8 -26.57 15.88 -34.10
CA ASP A 8 -25.22 16.30 -34.41
C ASP A 8 -24.16 15.32 -33.87
N ILE A 9 -24.34 14.81 -32.65
CA ILE A 9 -23.49 13.73 -32.07
C ILE A 9 -23.59 12.47 -32.93
N LEU A 10 -24.81 12.11 -33.41
CA LEU A 10 -24.99 10.95 -34.27
C LEU A 10 -24.38 11.13 -35.67
N HIS A 11 -24.34 12.35 -36.20
CA HIS A 11 -23.73 12.63 -37.51
C HIS A 11 -22.22 12.60 -37.46
N SER A 12 -21.60 13.01 -36.36
CA SER A 12 -20.15 13.03 -36.15
C SER A 12 -19.66 12.01 -35.08
N TRP A 13 -20.41 10.91 -34.91
CA TRP A 13 -20.19 9.94 -33.83
C TRP A 13 -18.75 9.43 -33.76
N GLY A 14 -18.07 9.21 -34.92
CA GLY A 14 -16.69 8.73 -34.95
C GLY A 14 -15.71 9.71 -34.28
N LYS A 15 -15.87 11.02 -34.51
CA LYS A 15 -15.02 12.05 -33.84
C LYS A 15 -15.30 12.07 -32.35
N PHE A 16 -16.57 11.99 -31.91
CA PHE A 16 -16.96 11.96 -30.51
C PHE A 16 -16.46 10.73 -29.77
N VAL A 17 -16.54 9.54 -30.40
CA VAL A 17 -16.05 8.30 -29.81
C VAL A 17 -14.52 8.32 -29.67
N PHE A 18 -13.81 8.73 -30.74
CA PHE A 18 -12.35 8.77 -30.71
C PHE A 18 -11.82 9.77 -29.68
N THR A 19 -12.37 10.98 -29.63
CA THR A 19 -12.04 11.97 -28.59
C THR A 19 -12.45 11.52 -27.19
N GLY A 20 -13.61 10.86 -27.08
CA GLY A 20 -14.09 10.27 -25.84
C GLY A 20 -13.19 9.16 -25.31
N ILE A 21 -12.62 8.32 -26.20
CA ILE A 21 -11.62 7.31 -25.80
C ILE A 21 -10.35 7.98 -25.28
N GLY A 22 -9.80 8.98 -25.98
CA GLY A 22 -8.61 9.71 -25.53
C GLY A 22 -8.81 10.37 -24.15
N LEU A 23 -9.95 11.05 -23.98
CA LEU A 23 -10.36 11.62 -22.71
C LEU A 23 -10.56 10.53 -21.64
N GLY A 24 -11.20 9.44 -22.02
CA GLY A 24 -11.46 8.30 -21.13
C GLY A 24 -10.17 7.66 -20.61
N LEU A 25 -9.17 7.49 -21.46
CA LEU A 25 -7.86 6.97 -21.00
C LEU A 25 -7.24 7.89 -19.94
N LEU A 26 -7.29 9.19 -20.12
CA LEU A 26 -6.77 10.17 -19.17
C LEU A 26 -7.51 10.13 -17.83
N ILE A 27 -8.84 10.08 -17.87
CA ILE A 27 -9.70 9.91 -16.69
C ILE A 27 -9.40 8.56 -16.02
N GLY A 28 -9.21 7.50 -16.81
CA GLY A 28 -8.88 6.16 -16.32
C GLY A 28 -7.57 6.12 -15.53
N VAL A 29 -6.52 6.74 -16.05
CA VAL A 29 -5.23 6.88 -15.34
C VAL A 29 -5.41 7.64 -14.02
N THR A 30 -6.18 8.73 -14.03
CA THR A 30 -6.44 9.51 -12.81
C THR A 30 -7.19 8.68 -11.77
N LEU A 31 -8.20 7.90 -12.16
CA LEU A 31 -8.93 7.00 -11.28
C LEU A 31 -8.04 5.87 -10.72
N VAL A 32 -7.17 5.29 -11.56
CA VAL A 32 -6.21 4.26 -11.11
C VAL A 32 -5.26 4.83 -10.08
N MET A 33 -4.72 6.03 -10.30
CA MET A 33 -3.81 6.69 -9.34
C MET A 33 -4.50 7.00 -8.00
N ALA A 34 -5.76 7.44 -8.04
CA ALA A 34 -6.57 7.60 -6.83
C ALA A 34 -6.79 6.25 -6.12
N GLY A 35 -7.04 5.19 -6.90
CA GLY A 35 -7.17 3.82 -6.39
C GLY A 35 -5.88 3.28 -5.78
N VAL A 36 -4.71 3.57 -6.35
CA VAL A 36 -3.39 3.23 -5.78
C VAL A 36 -3.19 3.91 -4.42
N TYR A 37 -3.51 5.20 -4.32
CA TYR A 37 -3.42 5.92 -3.05
C TYR A 37 -4.26 5.26 -1.95
N ARG A 38 -5.52 4.92 -2.26
CA ARG A 38 -6.40 4.22 -1.33
C ARG A 38 -5.92 2.82 -1.00
N GLY A 39 -5.44 2.09 -2.00
CA GLY A 39 -4.85 0.77 -1.83
C GLY A 39 -3.68 0.77 -0.85
N MET A 40 -2.80 1.76 -0.93
CA MET A 40 -1.67 1.90 0.01
C MET A 40 -2.13 2.16 1.45
N VAL A 41 -3.16 3.00 1.64
CA VAL A 41 -3.72 3.25 2.98
C VAL A 41 -4.39 2.00 3.52
N ASP A 42 -5.12 1.27 2.68
CA ASP A 42 -5.81 0.03 3.04
C ASP A 42 -4.81 -1.10 3.38
N ASP A 43 -3.72 -1.24 2.63
CA ASP A 43 -2.63 -2.19 2.94
C ASP A 43 -1.98 -1.89 4.29
N GLY A 44 -1.73 -0.61 4.59
CA GLY A 44 -1.19 -0.20 5.89
C GLY A 44 -2.12 -0.55 7.05
N LYS A 45 -3.43 -0.41 6.87
CA LYS A 45 -4.44 -0.82 7.86
C LYS A 45 -4.57 -2.33 7.96
N ALA A 46 -4.57 -3.04 6.83
CA ALA A 46 -4.67 -4.49 6.79
C ALA A 46 -3.58 -5.18 7.63
N LEU A 47 -2.37 -4.60 7.66
CA LEU A 47 -1.27 -5.09 8.49
C LEU A 47 -1.63 -5.11 10.00
N LEU A 48 -2.31 -4.08 10.48
CA LEU A 48 -2.75 -3.99 11.88
C LEU A 48 -4.04 -4.76 12.13
N ASP A 49 -4.99 -4.73 11.19
CA ASP A 49 -6.27 -5.41 11.29
C ASP A 49 -6.12 -6.94 11.33
N ASN A 50 -5.12 -7.45 10.62
CA ASN A 50 -4.77 -8.85 10.62
C ASN A 50 -3.82 -9.25 11.77
N SER A 51 -3.46 -8.31 12.66
CA SER A 51 -2.70 -8.60 13.88
C SER A 51 -3.62 -8.67 15.09
N VAL A 52 -3.47 -9.72 15.90
CA VAL A 52 -4.17 -9.86 17.19
C VAL A 52 -3.55 -8.98 18.28
N ALA A 53 -2.42 -8.35 18.00
CA ALA A 53 -1.70 -7.53 18.96
C ALA A 53 -2.42 -6.20 19.28
N TYR A 54 -2.43 -5.84 20.55
CA TYR A 54 -2.90 -4.55 21.05
C TYR A 54 -1.75 -3.57 21.30
N LEU A 55 -0.56 -4.10 21.67
CA LEU A 55 0.63 -3.30 21.94
C LEU A 55 1.84 -3.85 21.18
N TRP A 56 2.68 -2.93 20.70
CA TRP A 56 3.97 -3.18 20.05
C TRP A 56 5.07 -2.65 20.95
N VAL A 57 5.90 -3.54 21.50
CA VAL A 57 7.00 -3.17 22.38
C VAL A 57 8.29 -3.26 21.59
N VAL A 58 9.00 -2.15 21.50
CA VAL A 58 10.22 -1.99 20.70
C VAL A 58 11.33 -1.34 21.51
N GLN A 59 12.50 -1.21 20.92
CA GLN A 59 13.60 -0.47 21.50
C GLN A 59 13.23 1.01 21.68
N LYS A 60 13.77 1.64 22.71
CA LYS A 60 13.60 3.07 22.94
C LYS A 60 14.06 3.88 21.72
N ASP A 61 13.33 4.97 21.45
CA ASP A 61 13.60 5.90 20.36
C ASP A 61 13.55 5.29 18.95
N THR A 62 12.73 4.24 18.74
CA THR A 62 12.40 3.69 17.41
C THR A 62 10.90 3.85 17.11
N LEU A 63 10.55 4.09 15.85
CA LEU A 63 9.16 4.29 15.40
C LEU A 63 8.35 2.99 15.26
N GLY A 64 8.84 1.89 15.79
CA GLY A 64 8.16 0.61 15.74
C GLY A 64 8.70 -0.35 14.67
N PRO A 65 8.31 -1.63 14.75
CA PRO A 65 8.99 -2.70 14.02
C PRO A 65 8.73 -2.66 12.51
N TYR A 66 7.74 -1.88 12.06
CA TYR A 66 7.39 -1.73 10.65
C TYR A 66 8.08 -0.53 9.98
N ALA A 67 8.45 0.48 10.76
CA ALA A 67 9.03 1.73 10.28
C ALA A 67 10.55 1.74 10.37
N GLU A 68 11.08 1.25 11.48
CA GLU A 68 12.52 1.26 11.77
C GLU A 68 12.96 -0.09 12.33
N PRO A 69 14.12 -0.60 11.92
CA PRO A 69 14.66 -1.82 12.48
C PRO A 69 14.96 -1.61 13.98
N SER A 70 14.35 -2.42 14.81
CA SER A 70 14.61 -2.49 16.25
C SER A 70 15.41 -3.75 16.54
N SER A 71 16.28 -3.73 17.56
CA SER A 71 17.07 -4.87 17.95
C SER A 71 17.02 -5.03 19.46
N ARG A 72 16.37 -6.09 19.92
CA ARG A 72 16.16 -6.40 21.34
C ARG A 72 16.50 -7.85 21.62
N ASN A 73 16.99 -8.14 22.84
CA ASN A 73 17.14 -9.51 23.29
C ASN A 73 15.78 -10.21 23.34
N ASP A 74 15.75 -11.45 22.93
CA ASP A 74 14.54 -12.27 22.83
C ASP A 74 13.96 -12.71 24.19
N ASP A 75 14.68 -12.50 25.30
CA ASP A 75 14.25 -12.77 26.67
C ASP A 75 13.24 -11.73 27.22
N ALA A 76 13.20 -10.54 26.64
CA ALA A 76 12.36 -9.44 27.10
C ALA A 76 10.86 -9.80 27.17
N TYR A 77 10.36 -10.67 26.28
CA TYR A 77 8.97 -11.08 26.27
C TYR A 77 8.52 -11.76 27.58
N ARG A 78 9.44 -12.49 28.27
CA ARG A 78 9.12 -13.20 29.53
C ARG A 78 8.78 -12.23 30.65
N ALA A 79 9.52 -11.16 30.74
CA ALA A 79 9.26 -10.13 31.74
C ALA A 79 7.99 -9.33 31.40
N ILE A 80 7.73 -9.04 30.12
CA ILE A 80 6.49 -8.41 29.67
C ILE A 80 5.29 -9.32 29.97
N LEU A 81 5.41 -10.62 29.74
CA LEU A 81 4.34 -11.60 30.01
C LEU A 81 3.97 -11.65 31.50
N SER A 82 4.90 -11.38 32.41
CA SER A 82 4.64 -11.36 33.84
C SER A 82 3.92 -10.08 34.34
N MET A 83 3.76 -9.06 33.49
CA MET A 83 3.14 -7.80 33.88
C MET A 83 1.61 -7.91 34.03
N PRO A 84 1.00 -7.16 34.97
CA PRO A 84 -0.44 -7.13 35.12
C PRO A 84 -1.14 -6.68 33.85
N GLY A 85 -2.27 -7.33 33.50
CA GLY A 85 -3.05 -6.98 32.31
C GLY A 85 -2.57 -7.61 31.00
N VAL A 86 -1.38 -8.19 30.95
CA VAL A 86 -0.88 -8.91 29.77
C VAL A 86 -1.48 -10.31 29.73
N ALA A 87 -2.08 -10.67 28.59
CA ALA A 87 -2.59 -12.02 28.34
C ALA A 87 -1.51 -12.90 27.70
N GLN A 88 -0.89 -12.39 26.62
CA GLN A 88 0.19 -13.08 25.91
C GLN A 88 1.19 -12.06 25.41
N ALA A 89 2.43 -12.50 25.27
CA ALA A 89 3.52 -11.76 24.65
C ALA A 89 4.31 -12.70 23.73
N ALA A 90 4.58 -12.25 22.52
CA ALA A 90 5.31 -13.04 21.53
C ALA A 90 6.39 -12.19 20.84
N ASN A 91 7.57 -12.76 20.71
CA ASN A 91 8.65 -12.18 19.93
C ASN A 91 8.33 -12.22 18.44
N VAL A 92 8.71 -11.16 17.72
CA VAL A 92 8.54 -11.08 16.27
C VAL A 92 9.77 -10.45 15.64
N THR A 93 10.06 -10.92 14.42
CA THR A 93 11.16 -10.41 13.60
C THR A 93 10.61 -10.10 12.22
N TYR A 94 10.94 -8.93 11.65
CA TYR A 94 10.52 -8.48 10.32
C TYR A 94 11.74 -8.23 9.45
N LEU A 95 11.75 -8.84 8.27
CA LEU A 95 12.86 -8.74 7.32
C LEU A 95 12.33 -8.57 5.90
N ASN A 96 12.54 -7.41 5.31
CA ASN A 96 12.23 -7.18 3.89
C ASN A 96 13.35 -7.76 3.03
N MET A 97 13.02 -8.72 2.18
CA MET A 97 13.99 -9.36 1.30
C MET A 97 13.33 -9.98 0.07
N GLN A 98 14.16 -10.37 -0.88
CA GLN A 98 13.73 -11.20 -2.00
C GLN A 98 13.80 -12.67 -1.61
N VAL A 99 12.67 -13.36 -1.78
CA VAL A 99 12.57 -14.81 -1.58
C VAL A 99 12.57 -15.47 -2.95
N ARG A 100 13.47 -16.42 -3.13
CA ARG A 100 13.65 -17.11 -4.40
C ARG A 100 12.84 -18.39 -4.48
N LYS A 101 12.14 -18.55 -5.63
CA LYS A 101 11.49 -19.80 -6.03
C LYS A 101 11.96 -20.16 -7.43
N GLY A 102 12.85 -21.14 -7.57
CA GLY A 102 13.50 -21.43 -8.85
C GLY A 102 14.20 -20.19 -9.41
N ASP A 103 13.82 -19.75 -10.61
CA ASP A 103 14.38 -18.58 -11.28
C ASP A 103 13.62 -17.27 -10.96
N ARG A 104 12.60 -17.30 -10.11
CA ARG A 104 11.81 -16.11 -9.77
C ARG A 104 12.19 -15.62 -8.40
N ASP A 105 12.53 -14.33 -8.34
CA ASP A 105 12.71 -13.58 -7.10
C ASP A 105 11.45 -12.78 -6.81
N VAL A 106 10.85 -13.01 -5.64
CA VAL A 106 9.65 -12.31 -5.18
C VAL A 106 10.03 -11.46 -3.98
N ARG A 107 9.78 -10.17 -4.06
CA ARG A 107 9.95 -9.28 -2.91
C ARG A 107 8.88 -9.57 -1.88
N THR A 108 9.30 -9.86 -0.65
CA THR A 108 8.41 -10.24 0.44
C THR A 108 8.88 -9.63 1.76
N MET A 109 7.96 -9.49 2.70
CA MET A 109 8.29 -9.29 4.10
C MET A 109 8.31 -10.65 4.79
N VAL A 110 9.50 -11.13 5.15
CA VAL A 110 9.67 -12.36 5.94
C VAL A 110 9.41 -12.02 7.41
N VAL A 111 8.50 -12.76 8.04
CA VAL A 111 8.09 -12.57 9.44
C VAL A 111 8.48 -13.78 10.24
N GLY A 112 9.36 -13.60 11.21
CA GLY A 112 9.73 -14.61 12.18
C GLY A 112 8.78 -14.63 13.36
N ILE A 113 8.12 -15.76 13.59
CA ILE A 113 7.13 -15.95 14.65
C ILE A 113 7.45 -17.19 15.49
N ALA A 114 7.13 -17.11 16.76
CA ALA A 114 7.19 -18.28 17.63
C ALA A 114 6.04 -19.24 17.31
N PRO A 115 6.22 -20.56 17.44
CA PRO A 115 5.11 -21.51 17.34
C PRO A 115 3.96 -21.12 18.26
N GLY A 116 2.73 -21.25 17.80
CA GLY A 116 1.56 -20.86 18.57
C GLY A 116 0.26 -21.22 17.88
N SER A 117 -0.87 -20.75 18.43
CA SER A 117 -2.19 -20.98 17.88
C SER A 117 -2.64 -19.84 17.00
N LEU A 118 -3.25 -20.16 15.87
CA LEU A 118 -3.87 -19.19 14.96
C LEU A 118 -4.90 -18.32 15.67
N GLY A 119 -4.88 -17.02 15.41
CA GLY A 119 -5.85 -16.08 15.95
C GLY A 119 -5.74 -15.81 17.46
N VAL A 120 -4.79 -16.44 18.16
CA VAL A 120 -4.59 -16.28 19.61
C VAL A 120 -3.19 -15.72 19.89
N THR A 121 -2.16 -16.35 19.33
CA THR A 121 -0.77 -15.92 19.54
C THR A 121 -0.48 -14.65 18.73
N PRO A 122 0.01 -13.57 19.36
CA PRO A 122 0.38 -12.35 18.65
C PRO A 122 1.38 -12.62 17.53
N GLY A 123 1.17 -12.00 16.37
CA GLY A 123 2.03 -12.15 15.20
C GLY A 123 1.65 -13.27 14.24
N TRP A 124 0.81 -14.22 14.66
CA TRP A 124 0.23 -15.21 13.76
C TRP A 124 -0.84 -14.60 12.87
N PRO A 125 -0.94 -15.03 11.60
CA PRO A 125 -2.08 -14.67 10.77
C PRO A 125 -3.39 -15.18 11.41
N PRO A 126 -4.49 -14.43 11.30
CA PRO A 126 -5.74 -14.77 11.97
C PRO A 126 -6.39 -16.02 11.38
N TYR A 127 -6.11 -16.34 10.12
CA TYR A 127 -6.67 -17.52 9.43
C TYR A 127 -5.77 -18.00 8.30
N LEU A 128 -5.92 -19.27 7.94
CA LEU A 128 -5.32 -19.86 6.74
C LEU A 128 -6.41 -20.07 5.68
N VAL A 129 -6.06 -19.85 4.42
CA VAL A 129 -6.91 -20.15 3.27
C VAL A 129 -6.76 -21.62 2.86
N ALA A 130 -5.55 -22.16 2.99
CA ALA A 130 -5.23 -23.55 2.64
C ALA A 130 -4.02 -24.05 3.44
N GLY A 131 -3.92 -25.35 3.60
CA GLY A 131 -2.79 -25.99 4.28
C GLY A 131 -2.92 -25.98 5.81
N ARG A 132 -1.78 -25.91 6.49
CA ARG A 132 -1.67 -25.92 7.95
C ARG A 132 -0.70 -24.85 8.46
N GLN A 133 -0.74 -24.60 9.75
CA GLN A 133 0.25 -23.73 10.41
C GLN A 133 1.63 -24.40 10.51
N ILE A 134 2.65 -23.62 10.83
CA ILE A 134 4.00 -24.11 11.11
C ILE A 134 3.94 -24.97 12.38
N THR A 135 4.41 -26.20 12.27
CA THR A 135 4.49 -27.15 13.38
C THR A 135 5.93 -27.50 13.72
N ARG A 136 6.83 -27.39 12.75
CA ARG A 136 8.26 -27.64 12.95
C ARG A 136 8.97 -26.37 13.35
N ALA A 137 10.01 -26.53 14.15
CA ALA A 137 10.85 -25.41 14.62
C ALA A 137 11.69 -24.80 13.49
N HIS A 138 11.86 -25.49 12.36
CA HIS A 138 12.72 -25.09 11.25
C HIS A 138 12.13 -25.49 9.89
N TYR A 139 12.49 -24.73 8.84
CA TYR A 139 12.32 -25.06 7.42
C TYR A 139 10.87 -25.21 6.93
N GLU A 140 9.89 -24.69 7.67
CA GLU A 140 8.52 -24.53 7.21
C GLU A 140 8.19 -23.06 6.99
N ALA A 141 7.33 -22.80 5.99
CA ALA A 141 6.86 -21.45 5.72
C ALA A 141 5.34 -21.42 5.51
N VAL A 142 4.72 -20.32 5.92
CA VAL A 142 3.34 -19.97 5.57
C VAL A 142 3.41 -18.70 4.75
N ALA A 143 2.87 -18.70 3.53
CA ALA A 143 2.99 -17.60 2.59
C ALA A 143 1.63 -16.97 2.26
N ASP A 144 1.62 -15.67 1.96
CA ASP A 144 0.43 -15.05 1.40
C ASP A 144 0.24 -15.43 -0.08
N ILE A 145 -1.02 -15.63 -0.50
CA ILE A 145 -1.35 -15.99 -1.89
C ILE A 145 -0.90 -14.94 -2.90
N ALA A 146 -0.79 -13.65 -2.50
CA ALA A 146 -0.30 -12.59 -3.35
C ALA A 146 1.18 -12.77 -3.76
N SER A 147 1.94 -13.59 -3.04
CA SER A 147 3.32 -13.97 -3.40
C SER A 147 3.40 -14.87 -4.63
N GLY A 148 2.29 -15.49 -5.03
CA GLY A 148 2.24 -16.49 -6.11
C GLY A 148 2.82 -17.85 -5.73
N PHE A 149 3.14 -18.08 -4.46
CA PHE A 149 3.61 -19.37 -3.97
C PHE A 149 2.44 -20.33 -3.75
N LYS A 150 2.71 -21.62 -3.88
CA LYS A 150 1.74 -22.71 -3.73
C LYS A 150 2.15 -23.63 -2.59
N LEU A 151 1.20 -24.41 -2.06
CA LEU A 151 1.50 -25.45 -1.08
C LEU A 151 2.53 -26.45 -1.65
N GLY A 152 3.52 -26.79 -0.83
CA GLY A 152 4.61 -27.68 -1.20
C GLY A 152 5.77 -27.03 -1.95
N ASP A 153 5.68 -25.77 -2.33
CA ASP A 153 6.78 -25.05 -2.97
C ASP A 153 7.99 -24.95 -2.03
N ARG A 154 9.18 -25.06 -2.60
CA ARG A 154 10.43 -24.81 -1.89
C ARG A 154 10.92 -23.40 -2.14
N LEU A 155 11.07 -22.65 -1.08
CA LEU A 155 11.52 -21.26 -1.06
C LEU A 155 12.95 -21.20 -0.53
N ALA A 156 13.83 -20.45 -1.20
CA ALA A 156 15.14 -20.13 -0.67
C ALA A 156 15.13 -18.79 0.04
N ILE A 157 15.43 -18.80 1.33
CA ILE A 157 15.60 -17.61 2.18
C ILE A 157 17.02 -17.64 2.72
N ARG A 158 17.86 -16.72 2.25
CA ARG A 158 19.31 -16.72 2.53
C ARG A 158 19.95 -18.05 2.11
N ARG A 159 20.43 -18.82 3.09
CA ARG A 159 21.13 -20.10 2.90
C ARG A 159 20.23 -21.31 3.05
N ASN A 160 19.03 -21.13 3.55
CA ASN A 160 18.12 -22.20 3.95
C ASN A 160 16.94 -22.32 2.98
N HIS A 161 16.39 -23.52 2.87
CA HIS A 161 15.24 -23.84 2.06
C HIS A 161 14.03 -24.13 2.95
N TYR A 162 12.90 -23.57 2.60
CA TYR A 162 11.65 -23.68 3.36
C TYR A 162 10.57 -24.30 2.49
N THR A 163 9.76 -25.16 3.07
CA THR A 163 8.60 -25.73 2.39
C THR A 163 7.36 -24.96 2.77
N VAL A 164 6.58 -24.49 1.80
CA VAL A 164 5.30 -23.82 2.04
C VAL A 164 4.27 -24.84 2.52
N VAL A 165 3.88 -24.72 3.79
CA VAL A 165 2.92 -25.65 4.44
C VAL A 165 1.53 -25.05 4.60
N GLY A 166 1.38 -23.73 4.46
CA GLY A 166 0.11 -23.02 4.56
C GLY A 166 0.08 -21.76 3.71
N LEU A 167 -1.13 -21.32 3.37
CA LEU A 167 -1.39 -20.12 2.60
C LEU A 167 -2.34 -19.20 3.35
N THR A 168 -2.05 -17.91 3.37
CA THR A 168 -2.88 -16.84 3.94
C THR A 168 -3.42 -15.93 2.84
N ARG A 169 -4.30 -15.01 3.19
CA ARG A 169 -4.82 -13.98 2.28
C ARG A 169 -4.76 -12.61 2.94
N ARG A 170 -4.35 -11.60 2.16
CA ARG A 170 -4.22 -10.19 2.60
C ARG A 170 -3.24 -9.98 3.76
N MET A 171 -2.26 -10.86 3.90
CA MET A 171 -1.12 -10.64 4.77
C MET A 171 -0.04 -9.91 3.97
N VAL A 172 -0.10 -8.58 4.00
CA VAL A 172 0.80 -7.70 3.25
C VAL A 172 1.48 -6.71 4.19
N SER A 173 2.67 -6.27 3.80
CA SER A 173 3.38 -5.20 4.50
C SER A 173 2.73 -3.83 4.23
N SER A 174 3.14 -2.81 4.97
CA SER A 174 2.74 -1.42 4.71
C SER A 174 3.13 -0.90 3.32
N SER A 175 4.03 -1.59 2.62
CA SER A 175 4.43 -1.31 1.24
C SER A 175 3.65 -2.11 0.20
N GLY A 176 2.73 -3.00 0.64
CA GLY A 176 1.99 -3.92 -0.22
C GLY A 176 2.79 -5.17 -0.63
N ASP A 177 3.96 -5.42 -0.05
CA ASP A 177 4.72 -6.64 -0.32
C ASP A 177 4.08 -7.82 0.46
N PRO A 178 3.88 -9.00 -0.16
CA PRO A 178 3.28 -10.15 0.51
C PRO A 178 4.16 -10.65 1.65
N MET A 179 3.53 -11.19 2.69
CA MET A 179 4.24 -11.73 3.86
C MET A 179 4.52 -13.22 3.71
N VAL A 180 5.66 -13.63 4.24
CA VAL A 180 6.05 -15.03 4.40
C VAL A 180 6.45 -15.25 5.85
N PHE A 181 5.70 -16.10 6.54
CA PHE A 181 5.95 -16.45 7.95
C PHE A 181 6.86 -17.64 8.02
N ILE A 182 7.89 -17.57 8.86
CA ILE A 182 8.84 -18.66 9.14
C ILE A 182 9.06 -18.77 10.66
N PRO A 183 9.63 -19.88 11.16
CA PRO A 183 9.99 -19.98 12.58
C PRO A 183 10.91 -18.85 13.04
N LEU A 184 10.67 -18.35 14.26
CA LEU A 184 11.40 -17.21 14.80
C LEU A 184 12.92 -17.39 14.78
N LYS A 185 13.40 -18.58 15.13
CA LYS A 185 14.84 -18.87 15.15
C LYS A 185 15.49 -18.78 13.79
N ASP A 186 14.79 -19.26 12.76
CA ASP A 186 15.24 -19.17 11.36
C ASP A 186 15.27 -17.70 10.88
N ALA A 187 14.27 -16.91 11.27
CA ALA A 187 14.24 -15.48 10.95
C ALA A 187 15.32 -14.69 11.68
N GLN A 188 15.60 -15.02 12.95
CA GLN A 188 16.71 -14.44 13.69
C GLN A 188 18.05 -14.75 13.01
N GLU A 189 18.26 -15.98 12.58
CA GLU A 189 19.44 -16.35 11.80
C GLU A 189 19.51 -15.57 10.49
N ALA A 190 18.44 -15.51 9.73
CA ALA A 190 18.38 -14.82 8.44
C ALA A 190 18.65 -13.31 8.57
N GLN A 191 18.19 -12.66 9.63
CA GLN A 191 18.34 -11.21 9.84
C GLN A 191 19.69 -10.82 10.45
N PHE A 192 20.14 -11.56 11.46
CA PHE A 192 21.31 -11.21 12.28
C PHE A 192 22.53 -12.10 11.98
N LEU A 193 22.55 -12.73 10.80
CA LEU A 193 23.68 -13.53 10.37
C LEU A 193 24.96 -12.67 10.35
N LYS A 194 25.90 -12.98 11.22
CA LYS A 194 27.22 -12.37 11.19
C LYS A 194 28.05 -13.01 10.10
N ASP A 195 28.85 -12.21 9.41
CA ASP A 195 29.85 -12.73 8.48
C ASP A 195 30.85 -13.61 9.22
N ASN A 196 31.33 -14.67 8.57
CA ASN A 196 32.30 -15.59 9.16
C ASN A 196 33.54 -14.87 9.72
N ASP A 197 33.98 -13.81 9.00
CA ASP A 197 35.13 -12.99 9.44
C ASP A 197 34.84 -12.21 10.73
N ALA A 198 33.61 -11.68 10.87
CA ALA A 198 33.21 -10.99 12.09
C ALA A 198 33.12 -11.95 13.30
N ILE A 199 32.67 -13.18 13.08
CA ILE A 199 32.63 -14.24 14.08
C ILE A 199 34.07 -14.62 14.47
N TRP A 200 34.96 -14.83 13.49
CA TRP A 200 36.36 -15.15 13.70
C TRP A 200 37.09 -14.06 14.50
N GLN A 201 36.94 -12.81 14.12
CA GLN A 201 37.50 -11.68 14.82
C GLN A 201 36.98 -11.54 16.26
N SER A 202 35.68 -11.79 16.46
CA SER A 202 35.05 -11.75 17.77
C SER A 202 35.59 -12.86 18.67
N ARG A 203 35.73 -14.09 18.16
CA ARG A 203 36.33 -15.22 18.88
C ARG A 203 37.78 -14.95 19.25
N ARG A 204 38.60 -14.48 18.31
CA ARG A 204 40.00 -14.11 18.58
C ARG A 204 40.13 -13.05 19.67
N ARG A 205 39.27 -12.03 19.67
CA ARG A 205 39.28 -11.01 20.73
C ARG A 205 38.90 -11.60 22.10
N SER A 206 37.99 -12.55 22.15
CA SER A 206 37.58 -13.19 23.39
C SER A 206 38.65 -14.15 23.90
N GLU A 207 39.30 -14.90 23.02
CA GLU A 207 40.42 -15.78 23.33
C GLU A 207 41.64 -14.99 23.84
N ALA A 208 41.91 -13.82 23.24
CA ALA A 208 42.99 -12.95 23.62
C ALA A 208 42.76 -12.18 24.94
N ASN A 209 41.53 -12.18 25.46
CA ASN A 209 41.16 -11.43 26.66
C ASN A 209 41.43 -12.29 27.94
N PRO A 210 42.39 -11.92 28.78
CA PRO A 210 42.71 -12.66 30.00
C PRO A 210 41.56 -12.77 31.01
N ALA A 211 40.55 -11.86 30.87
CA ALA A 211 39.39 -11.88 31.75
C ALA A 211 38.48 -13.08 31.50
N PHE A 212 38.45 -13.61 30.26
CA PHE A 212 37.63 -14.76 29.88
C PHE A 212 38.41 -16.08 29.85
N ASN A 213 39.73 -16.01 29.62
CA ASN A 213 40.58 -17.18 29.59
C ASN A 213 41.26 -17.37 30.98
N ARG A 214 40.45 -17.70 31.98
CA ARG A 214 40.93 -17.93 33.37
C ARG A 214 41.03 -19.43 33.66
N PRO A 215 42.20 -19.94 34.08
CA PRO A 215 42.36 -21.34 34.45
C PRO A 215 41.44 -21.79 35.58
N ALA A 216 41.04 -20.84 36.44
CA ALA A 216 40.20 -21.12 37.61
C ALA A 216 38.69 -21.30 37.30
N VAL A 217 38.22 -20.99 36.09
CA VAL A 217 36.83 -21.14 35.70
C VAL A 217 36.76 -21.87 34.36
N PRO A 218 36.84 -23.22 34.37
CA PRO A 218 36.79 -24.01 33.16
C PRO A 218 35.43 -23.83 32.45
N GLY A 219 35.46 -23.68 31.15
CA GLY A 219 34.24 -23.48 30.32
C GLY A 219 33.74 -22.04 30.20
N LEU A 220 34.32 -21.06 30.89
CA LEU A 220 33.92 -19.66 30.79
C LEU A 220 34.14 -19.11 29.37
N LEU A 221 35.29 -19.40 28.76
CA LEU A 221 35.62 -18.96 27.41
C LEU A 221 34.63 -19.57 26.39
N ASP A 222 34.35 -20.87 26.51
CA ASP A 222 33.41 -21.57 25.64
C ASP A 222 31.97 -20.98 25.76
N ALA A 223 31.54 -20.69 26.99
CA ALA A 223 30.27 -20.05 27.24
C ALA A 223 30.18 -18.64 26.63
N VAL A 224 31.25 -17.85 26.73
CA VAL A 224 31.35 -16.51 26.12
C VAL A 224 31.34 -16.62 24.59
N ILE A 225 32.11 -17.54 24.01
CA ILE A 225 32.14 -17.80 22.57
C ILE A 225 30.74 -18.26 22.08
N ALA A 226 30.08 -19.15 22.80
CA ALA A 226 28.74 -19.62 22.49
C ALA A 226 27.72 -18.47 22.55
N SER A 227 27.81 -17.59 23.55
CA SER A 227 26.91 -16.42 23.66
C SER A 227 27.09 -15.40 22.53
N GLN A 228 28.28 -15.25 21.97
CA GLN A 228 28.56 -14.35 20.85
C GLN A 228 28.05 -14.86 19.51
N SER A 229 27.88 -16.18 19.38
CA SER A 229 27.32 -16.80 18.16
C SER A 229 25.79 -16.95 18.20
N THR A 230 25.16 -16.70 19.35
CA THR A 230 23.70 -16.77 19.46
C THR A 230 23.03 -15.51 18.90
N ASN A 231 22.17 -15.70 17.93
CA ASN A 231 21.32 -14.64 17.37
C ASN A 231 20.05 -14.51 18.22
N ALA A 232 20.20 -13.92 19.41
CA ALA A 232 19.11 -13.76 20.37
C ALA A 232 18.38 -12.41 20.25
N PHE A 233 18.41 -11.80 19.06
CA PHE A 233 17.77 -10.51 18.82
C PHE A 233 16.44 -10.66 18.08
N VAL A 234 15.51 -9.76 18.41
CA VAL A 234 14.19 -9.65 17.77
C VAL A 234 13.87 -8.18 17.48
N ASN A 235 12.99 -7.91 16.53
CA ASN A 235 12.58 -6.55 16.21
C ASN A 235 11.55 -5.99 17.19
N GLY A 236 10.76 -6.83 17.84
CA GLY A 236 9.78 -6.37 18.82
C GLY A 236 9.08 -7.49 19.53
N VAL A 237 8.30 -7.11 20.53
CA VAL A 237 7.38 -8.00 21.23
C VAL A 237 5.98 -7.53 21.00
N LEU A 238 5.14 -8.42 20.49
CA LEU A 238 3.71 -8.20 20.32
C LEU A 238 2.98 -8.66 21.56
N VAL A 239 2.02 -7.86 22.03
CA VAL A 239 1.32 -8.11 23.28
C VAL A 239 -0.19 -8.12 23.06
N THR A 240 -0.86 -9.14 23.59
CA THR A 240 -2.32 -9.15 23.77
C THR A 240 -2.68 -8.89 25.23
N LEU A 241 -3.86 -8.33 25.45
CA LEU A 241 -4.31 -7.90 26.77
C LEU A 241 -5.39 -8.83 27.33
N LYS A 242 -5.46 -8.93 28.64
CA LYS A 242 -6.58 -9.57 29.32
C LYS A 242 -7.83 -8.71 29.20
N PRO A 243 -9.04 -9.30 29.10
CA PRO A 243 -10.27 -8.54 29.11
C PRO A 243 -10.37 -7.59 30.31
N GLY A 244 -10.86 -6.38 30.09
CA GLY A 244 -11.06 -5.38 31.15
C GLY A 244 -9.85 -4.48 31.46
N HIS A 245 -8.72 -4.63 30.78
CA HIS A 245 -7.58 -3.75 30.94
C HIS A 245 -7.45 -2.79 29.75
N ALA A 246 -7.26 -1.50 30.04
CA ALA A 246 -7.07 -0.48 29.02
C ALA A 246 -5.66 -0.59 28.42
N PRO A 247 -5.52 -0.52 27.08
CA PRO A 247 -4.19 -0.62 26.42
C PRO A 247 -3.21 0.43 26.91
N GLU A 248 -3.66 1.64 27.20
CA GLU A 248 -2.83 2.75 27.64
C GLU A 248 -2.22 2.50 29.04
N GLU A 249 -2.99 1.92 29.97
CA GLU A 249 -2.52 1.63 31.33
C GLU A 249 -1.41 0.57 31.32
N VAL A 250 -1.61 -0.48 30.54
CA VAL A 250 -0.60 -1.54 30.38
C VAL A 250 0.61 -1.01 29.64
N ALA A 251 0.42 -0.19 28.60
CA ALA A 251 1.50 0.45 27.89
C ALA A 251 2.35 1.32 28.81
N GLU A 252 1.73 2.13 29.70
CA GLU A 252 2.45 2.95 30.68
C GLU A 252 3.24 2.10 31.67
N SER A 253 2.70 0.98 32.13
CA SER A 253 3.41 0.06 33.03
C SER A 253 4.66 -0.51 32.37
N ILE A 254 4.59 -0.86 31.08
CA ILE A 254 5.73 -1.36 30.31
C ILE A 254 6.74 -0.23 30.01
N ARG A 255 6.30 0.98 29.71
CA ARG A 255 7.17 2.16 29.43
C ARG A 255 8.05 2.56 30.63
N ARG A 256 7.57 2.33 31.84
CA ARG A 256 8.38 2.54 33.06
C ARG A 256 9.62 1.67 33.09
N TRP A 257 9.65 0.61 32.32
CA TRP A 257 10.83 -0.23 32.13
C TRP A 257 11.83 0.49 31.22
N ARG A 258 13.07 0.56 31.69
CA ARG A 258 14.15 1.27 30.98
C ARG A 258 14.37 0.70 29.57
N ARG A 259 14.53 1.61 28.59
CA ARG A 259 14.87 1.31 27.18
C ARG A 259 13.77 0.61 26.38
N LEU A 260 12.51 0.76 26.76
CA LEU A 260 11.36 0.31 25.98
C LEU A 260 10.49 1.47 25.54
N THR A 261 10.05 1.40 24.31
CA THR A 261 8.95 2.19 23.78
C THR A 261 7.79 1.24 23.49
N VAL A 262 6.58 1.68 23.83
CA VAL A 262 5.37 0.88 23.62
C VAL A 262 4.41 1.72 22.81
N TYR A 263 3.93 1.15 21.73
CA TYR A 263 2.91 1.75 20.88
C TYR A 263 1.61 0.98 21.03
N THR A 264 0.52 1.72 21.22
CA THR A 264 -0.84 1.18 21.11
C THR A 264 -1.22 1.04 19.63
N ARG A 265 -2.32 0.33 19.35
CA ARG A 265 -2.82 0.15 17.99
C ARG A 265 -3.05 1.50 17.28
N VAL A 266 -3.66 2.47 17.98
CA VAL A 266 -3.92 3.81 17.43
C VAL A 266 -2.62 4.54 17.08
N GLN A 267 -1.64 4.47 17.97
CA GLN A 267 -0.33 5.10 17.75
C GLN A 267 0.43 4.42 16.60
N MET A 268 0.33 3.10 16.49
CA MET A 268 0.99 2.36 15.39
C MET A 268 0.32 2.66 14.05
N GLU A 269 -1.03 2.78 14.01
CA GLU A 269 -1.77 3.20 12.82
C GLU A 269 -1.34 4.62 12.38
N ASP A 270 -1.23 5.56 13.32
CA ASP A 270 -0.74 6.91 13.02
C ASP A 270 0.69 6.89 12.46
N ILE A 271 1.60 6.12 13.05
CA ILE A 271 2.97 5.97 12.55
C ILE A 271 2.98 5.40 11.12
N LEU A 272 2.21 4.35 10.84
CA LEU A 272 2.13 3.76 9.52
C LEU A 272 1.62 4.75 8.48
N ILE A 273 0.55 5.48 8.80
CA ILE A 273 -0.06 6.43 7.87
C ILE A 273 0.80 7.70 7.75
N SER A 274 1.19 8.33 8.88
CA SER A 274 1.83 9.64 8.89
C SER A 274 3.33 9.62 8.59
N LYS A 275 4.02 8.49 8.81
CA LYS A 275 5.47 8.39 8.61
C LYS A 275 5.86 7.52 7.42
N LEU A 276 5.27 6.34 7.26
CA LEU A 276 5.61 5.45 6.14
C LEU A 276 4.87 5.82 4.86
N ILE A 277 3.55 5.96 4.95
CA ILE A 277 2.70 6.14 3.77
C ILE A 277 2.66 7.60 3.33
N ALA A 278 2.76 8.55 4.25
CA ALA A 278 2.57 9.98 3.97
C ALA A 278 3.51 10.53 2.88
N THR A 279 4.75 10.07 2.81
CA THR A 279 5.70 10.53 1.78
C THR A 279 5.26 10.07 0.40
N SER A 280 4.93 8.79 0.25
CA SER A 280 4.41 8.24 -1.01
C SER A 280 3.02 8.80 -1.34
N ALA A 281 2.16 8.99 -0.33
CA ALA A 281 0.86 9.61 -0.46
C ALA A 281 0.94 11.05 -0.97
N ARG A 282 1.88 11.84 -0.45
CA ARG A 282 2.13 13.21 -0.91
C ARG A 282 2.61 13.24 -2.37
N GLN A 283 3.52 12.34 -2.74
CA GLN A 283 3.96 12.18 -4.12
C GLN A 283 2.79 11.86 -5.06
N ILE A 284 1.99 10.85 -4.72
CA ILE A 284 0.83 10.45 -5.54
C ILE A 284 -0.19 11.59 -5.59
N GLY A 285 -0.41 12.31 -4.48
CA GLY A 285 -1.28 13.49 -4.42
C GLY A 285 -0.83 14.60 -5.36
N MET A 286 0.47 14.89 -5.42
CA MET A 286 1.03 15.85 -6.39
C MET A 286 0.82 15.39 -7.84
N PHE A 287 1.07 14.12 -8.15
CA PHE A 287 0.81 13.58 -9.48
C PHE A 287 -0.68 13.64 -9.84
N LEU A 288 -1.58 13.34 -8.92
CA LEU A 288 -3.01 13.49 -9.12
C LEU A 288 -3.41 14.94 -9.42
N ALA A 289 -2.84 15.90 -8.69
CA ALA A 289 -3.11 17.32 -8.95
C ALA A 289 -2.62 17.75 -10.33
N ILE A 290 -1.41 17.34 -10.72
CA ILE A 290 -0.88 17.61 -12.07
C ILE A 290 -1.75 16.96 -13.14
N LEU A 291 -2.10 15.68 -12.99
CA LEU A 291 -2.97 14.97 -13.91
C LEU A 291 -4.35 15.62 -14.02
N ALA A 292 -4.91 16.11 -12.92
CA ALA A 292 -6.20 16.80 -12.91
C ALA A 292 -6.13 18.11 -13.73
N VAL A 293 -5.07 18.90 -13.56
CA VAL A 293 -4.84 20.14 -14.33
C VAL A 293 -4.64 19.83 -15.81
N VAL A 294 -3.80 18.86 -16.13
CA VAL A 294 -3.56 18.44 -17.53
C VAL A 294 -4.86 17.91 -18.16
N SER A 295 -5.60 17.09 -17.43
CA SER A 295 -6.92 16.57 -17.89
C SER A 295 -7.89 17.71 -18.16
N ALA A 296 -8.02 18.65 -17.24
CA ALA A 296 -8.89 19.82 -17.41
C ALA A 296 -8.49 20.66 -18.62
N THR A 297 -7.19 20.88 -18.83
CA THR A 297 -6.67 21.64 -19.99
C THR A 297 -6.97 20.92 -21.30
N ILE A 298 -6.76 19.60 -21.35
CA ILE A 298 -7.05 18.79 -22.56
C ILE A 298 -8.54 18.78 -22.85
N VAL A 299 -9.40 18.61 -21.83
CA VAL A 299 -10.87 18.70 -21.99
C VAL A 299 -11.28 20.05 -22.53
N ALA A 300 -10.74 21.13 -21.95
CA ALA A 300 -11.03 22.49 -22.42
C ALA A 300 -10.61 22.69 -23.87
N PHE A 301 -9.42 22.21 -24.25
CA PHE A 301 -8.92 22.30 -25.62
C PHE A 301 -9.78 21.49 -26.60
N ILE A 302 -10.19 20.28 -26.25
CA ILE A 302 -11.06 19.45 -27.08
C ILE A 302 -12.42 20.13 -27.31
N ILE A 303 -13.06 20.64 -26.25
CA ILE A 303 -14.33 21.33 -26.34
C ILE A 303 -14.20 22.60 -27.19
N TYR A 304 -13.13 23.36 -27.00
CA TYR A 304 -12.81 24.52 -27.81
C TYR A 304 -12.64 24.15 -29.29
N SER A 305 -11.84 23.15 -29.62
CA SER A 305 -11.59 22.70 -31.01
C SER A 305 -12.88 22.24 -31.69
N LEU A 306 -13.67 21.40 -31.01
CA LEU A 306 -14.96 20.93 -31.52
C LEU A 306 -15.94 22.10 -31.78
N THR A 307 -15.88 23.13 -30.93
CA THR A 307 -16.72 24.34 -31.10
C THR A 307 -16.24 25.18 -32.28
N MET A 308 -14.90 25.32 -32.45
CA MET A 308 -14.33 26.07 -33.59
C MET A 308 -14.57 25.38 -34.93
N ASP A 309 -14.49 24.05 -34.99
CA ASP A 309 -14.86 23.28 -36.20
C ASP A 309 -16.25 23.59 -36.68
N LYS A 310 -17.19 23.98 -35.78
CA LYS A 310 -18.59 24.28 -36.06
C LYS A 310 -18.90 25.76 -36.13
N ILE A 311 -17.89 26.62 -36.17
CA ILE A 311 -18.10 28.08 -36.12
C ILE A 311 -18.97 28.57 -37.27
N ARG A 312 -18.82 27.98 -38.47
CA ARG A 312 -19.64 28.32 -39.65
C ARG A 312 -21.11 27.93 -39.46
N GLU A 313 -21.39 26.76 -38.92
CA GLU A 313 -22.75 26.31 -38.60
C GLU A 313 -23.39 27.21 -37.54
N ILE A 314 -22.63 27.61 -36.53
CA ILE A 314 -23.06 28.55 -35.48
C ILE A 314 -23.33 29.93 -36.07
N ALA A 315 -22.52 30.40 -37.00
CA ALA A 315 -22.74 31.68 -37.72
C ALA A 315 -24.03 31.65 -38.54
N VAL A 316 -24.30 30.58 -39.30
CA VAL A 316 -25.54 30.38 -40.02
C VAL A 316 -26.75 30.37 -39.09
N LEU A 317 -26.68 29.67 -37.97
CA LEU A 317 -27.75 29.65 -36.97
C LEU A 317 -28.03 31.05 -36.37
N LYS A 318 -26.98 31.86 -36.17
CA LYS A 318 -27.15 33.28 -35.75
C LYS A 318 -27.83 34.13 -36.82
N LEU A 319 -27.48 33.96 -38.09
CA LEU A 319 -28.13 34.70 -39.20
C LEU A 319 -29.61 34.36 -39.34
N ILE A 320 -30.02 33.12 -39.08
CA ILE A 320 -31.42 32.67 -39.08
C ILE A 320 -32.16 33.18 -37.82
N GLY A 321 -31.48 33.88 -36.89
CA GLY A 321 -32.09 34.47 -35.70
C GLY A 321 -32.21 33.56 -34.49
N THR A 322 -31.42 32.48 -34.43
CA THR A 322 -31.38 31.58 -33.25
C THR A 322 -30.88 32.31 -32.01
N ARG A 323 -31.59 32.16 -30.89
CA ARG A 323 -31.23 32.80 -29.63
C ARG A 323 -29.89 32.28 -29.11
N ASN A 324 -29.03 33.17 -28.57
CA ASN A 324 -27.72 32.80 -27.98
C ASN A 324 -27.81 31.70 -26.90
N ARG A 325 -28.91 31.64 -26.14
CA ARG A 325 -29.16 30.57 -25.15
C ARG A 325 -29.30 29.20 -25.79
N THR A 326 -29.85 29.09 -26.99
CA THR A 326 -29.98 27.80 -27.70
C THR A 326 -28.61 27.30 -28.16
N ILE A 327 -27.78 28.20 -28.71
CA ILE A 327 -26.39 27.89 -29.11
C ILE A 327 -25.55 27.47 -27.89
N ALA A 328 -25.64 28.26 -26.82
CA ALA A 328 -24.94 27.91 -25.55
C ALA A 328 -25.37 26.54 -24.99
N GLY A 329 -26.69 26.26 -25.02
CA GLY A 329 -27.26 24.97 -24.62
C GLY A 329 -26.75 23.80 -25.47
N MET A 330 -26.58 23.99 -26.77
CA MET A 330 -26.05 22.97 -27.67
C MET A 330 -24.60 22.64 -27.37
N ILE A 331 -23.72 23.65 -27.18
CA ILE A 331 -22.34 23.47 -26.83
C ILE A 331 -22.21 22.79 -25.44
N MET A 332 -23.01 23.22 -24.46
CA MET A 332 -23.03 22.61 -23.13
C MET A 332 -23.42 21.12 -23.17
N GLN A 333 -24.47 20.77 -23.93
CA GLN A 333 -24.91 19.38 -24.08
C GLN A 333 -23.84 18.51 -24.72
N GLN A 334 -23.15 19.02 -25.75
CA GLN A 334 -22.02 18.31 -26.37
C GLN A 334 -20.86 18.07 -25.39
N ALA A 335 -20.49 19.11 -24.62
CA ALA A 335 -19.45 19.00 -23.61
C ALA A 335 -19.81 17.99 -22.52
N LEU A 336 -21.01 18.00 -22.01
CA LEU A 336 -21.48 17.05 -21.00
C LEU A 336 -21.56 15.62 -21.57
N ALA A 337 -22.03 15.44 -22.81
CA ALA A 337 -22.05 14.13 -23.46
C ALA A 337 -20.65 13.56 -23.63
N LEU A 338 -19.69 14.39 -24.06
CA LEU A 338 -18.28 14.00 -24.15
C LEU A 338 -17.69 13.62 -22.76
N GLY A 339 -18.02 14.38 -21.72
CA GLY A 339 -17.62 14.09 -20.36
C GLY A 339 -18.17 12.76 -19.85
N VAL A 340 -19.45 12.46 -20.12
CA VAL A 340 -20.07 11.18 -19.75
C VAL A 340 -19.45 10.02 -20.51
N ILE A 341 -19.24 10.14 -21.82
CA ILE A 341 -18.59 9.09 -22.64
C ILE A 341 -17.16 8.87 -22.13
N GLY A 342 -16.40 9.96 -21.94
CA GLY A 342 -15.04 9.89 -21.41
C GLY A 342 -14.97 9.23 -20.03
N PHE A 343 -15.88 9.57 -19.12
CA PHE A 343 -15.94 8.95 -17.81
C PHE A 343 -16.27 7.45 -17.87
N VAL A 344 -17.25 7.04 -18.69
CA VAL A 344 -17.60 5.62 -18.85
C VAL A 344 -16.41 4.83 -19.39
N VAL A 345 -15.76 5.31 -20.45
CA VAL A 345 -14.55 4.69 -21.01
C VAL A 345 -13.44 4.66 -19.96
N GLY A 346 -13.22 5.76 -19.25
CA GLY A 346 -12.22 5.85 -18.18
C GLY A 346 -12.48 4.86 -17.04
N LYS A 347 -13.72 4.73 -16.61
CA LYS A 347 -14.10 3.77 -15.56
C LYS A 347 -13.89 2.32 -16.02
N ILE A 348 -14.25 1.99 -17.24
CA ILE A 348 -14.02 0.67 -17.84
C ILE A 348 -12.51 0.40 -17.88
N THR A 349 -11.73 1.32 -18.44
CA THR A 349 -10.26 1.20 -18.51
C THR A 349 -9.64 1.02 -17.13
N ALA A 350 -10.04 1.83 -16.15
CA ALA A 350 -9.53 1.73 -14.77
C ALA A 350 -9.86 0.36 -14.15
N THR A 351 -11.07 -0.16 -14.37
CA THR A 351 -11.48 -1.46 -13.81
C THR A 351 -10.69 -2.62 -14.43
N PHE A 352 -10.45 -2.59 -15.74
CA PHE A 352 -9.69 -3.63 -16.43
C PHE A 352 -8.18 -3.55 -16.17
N SER A 353 -7.63 -2.34 -15.97
CA SER A 353 -6.20 -2.16 -15.69
C SER A 353 -5.83 -2.38 -14.21
N ALA A 354 -6.78 -2.23 -13.28
CA ALA A 354 -6.55 -2.40 -11.85
C ALA A 354 -5.85 -3.71 -11.46
N PRO A 355 -6.27 -4.91 -11.96
CA PRO A 355 -5.61 -6.17 -11.60
C PRO A 355 -4.22 -6.36 -12.23
N ILE A 356 -3.89 -5.60 -13.29
CA ILE A 356 -2.60 -5.68 -13.99
C ILE A 356 -1.58 -4.75 -13.33
N PHE A 357 -2.05 -3.79 -12.53
CA PHE A 357 -1.19 -2.78 -11.93
C PHE A 357 -0.31 -3.41 -10.83
N PRO A 358 0.99 -3.04 -10.74
CA PRO A 358 1.93 -3.67 -9.78
C PRO A 358 1.65 -3.36 -8.32
N LYS A 359 0.76 -2.41 -8.02
CA LYS A 359 0.31 -2.05 -6.67
C LYS A 359 -1.18 -2.32 -6.53
N TYR A 360 -1.63 -2.58 -5.31
CA TYR A 360 -3.04 -2.78 -5.03
C TYR A 360 -3.83 -1.51 -5.35
N VAL A 361 -4.83 -1.66 -6.20
CA VAL A 361 -5.72 -0.57 -6.65
C VAL A 361 -7.10 -0.77 -6.05
N LEU A 362 -7.44 0.05 -5.06
CA LEU A 362 -8.76 0.01 -4.42
C LEU A 362 -9.66 1.08 -5.03
N LEU A 363 -10.54 0.68 -5.96
CA LEU A 363 -11.54 1.54 -6.58
C LEU A 363 -12.84 1.48 -5.80
N THR A 364 -13.11 2.49 -4.97
CA THR A 364 -14.39 2.55 -4.24
C THR A 364 -15.50 3.14 -5.11
N PRO A 365 -16.78 2.78 -4.86
CA PRO A 365 -17.92 3.43 -5.53
C PRO A 365 -17.93 4.96 -5.33
N MET A 366 -17.52 5.41 -4.15
CA MET A 366 -17.46 6.83 -3.80
C MET A 366 -16.47 7.60 -4.68
N ASP A 367 -15.29 7.00 -4.98
CA ASP A 367 -14.32 7.62 -5.90
C ASP A 367 -14.88 7.79 -7.31
N SER A 368 -15.66 6.81 -7.76
CA SER A 368 -16.31 6.88 -9.06
C SER A 368 -17.34 7.99 -9.10
N ILE A 369 -18.11 8.18 -8.02
CA ILE A 369 -19.11 9.25 -7.92
C ILE A 369 -18.40 10.62 -7.89
N VAL A 370 -17.41 10.79 -7.02
CA VAL A 370 -16.63 12.04 -6.93
C VAL A 370 -15.93 12.35 -8.26
N GLY A 371 -15.31 11.34 -8.88
CA GLY A 371 -14.66 11.49 -10.18
C GLY A 371 -15.64 11.89 -11.28
N PHE A 372 -16.84 11.30 -11.31
CA PHE A 372 -17.91 11.66 -12.26
C PHE A 372 -18.31 13.12 -12.14
N PHE A 373 -18.62 13.58 -10.94
CA PHE A 373 -18.99 14.97 -10.72
C PHE A 373 -17.82 15.93 -11.01
N ALA A 374 -16.60 15.57 -10.69
CA ALA A 374 -15.42 16.37 -11.02
C ALA A 374 -15.27 16.55 -12.53
N VAL A 375 -15.44 15.48 -13.33
CA VAL A 375 -15.42 15.55 -14.79
C VAL A 375 -16.54 16.43 -15.32
N LEU A 376 -17.76 16.32 -14.80
CA LEU A 376 -18.88 17.18 -15.21
C LEU A 376 -18.60 18.67 -14.91
N VAL A 377 -18.05 18.98 -13.74
CA VAL A 377 -17.66 20.36 -13.38
C VAL A 377 -16.61 20.90 -14.34
N ILE A 378 -15.58 20.10 -14.66
CA ILE A 378 -14.54 20.48 -15.64
C ILE A 378 -15.18 20.74 -17.01
N CYS A 379 -16.08 19.87 -17.49
CA CYS A 379 -16.77 20.05 -18.77
C CYS A 379 -17.64 21.33 -18.80
N VAL A 380 -18.33 21.63 -17.70
CA VAL A 380 -19.12 22.87 -17.58
C VAL A 380 -18.20 24.10 -17.65
N LEU A 381 -17.13 24.13 -16.88
CA LEU A 381 -16.18 25.25 -16.88
C LEU A 381 -15.53 25.44 -18.25
N ALA A 382 -15.09 24.35 -18.88
CA ALA A 382 -14.50 24.38 -20.22
C ALA A 382 -15.50 24.86 -21.28
N SER A 383 -16.75 24.40 -21.20
CA SER A 383 -17.80 24.82 -22.15
C SER A 383 -18.16 26.30 -22.00
N LEU A 384 -18.13 26.88 -20.79
CA LEU A 384 -18.35 28.31 -20.58
C LEU A 384 -17.31 29.17 -21.32
N VAL A 385 -16.05 28.75 -21.35
CA VAL A 385 -15.01 29.42 -22.11
C VAL A 385 -15.28 29.32 -23.61
N ALA A 386 -15.58 28.12 -24.11
CA ALA A 386 -15.90 27.89 -25.52
C ALA A 386 -17.15 28.68 -25.97
N ILE A 387 -18.21 28.72 -25.16
CA ILE A 387 -19.42 29.48 -25.41
C ILE A 387 -19.12 30.98 -25.52
N ARG A 388 -18.32 31.54 -24.59
CA ARG A 388 -17.95 32.96 -24.66
C ARG A 388 -17.21 33.30 -25.94
N MET A 389 -16.33 32.43 -26.42
CA MET A 389 -15.62 32.64 -27.67
C MET A 389 -16.52 32.50 -28.88
N ALA A 390 -17.33 31.45 -28.95
CA ALA A 390 -18.29 31.24 -30.06
C ALA A 390 -19.32 32.36 -30.20
N LEU A 391 -19.77 32.94 -29.09
CA LEU A 391 -20.73 34.04 -29.12
C LEU A 391 -20.10 35.38 -29.51
N LYS A 392 -18.79 35.59 -29.41
CA LYS A 392 -18.07 36.80 -29.83
C LYS A 392 -17.79 36.86 -31.34
N VAL A 393 -17.88 35.73 -32.03
CA VAL A 393 -17.60 35.67 -33.48
C VAL A 393 -18.66 36.41 -34.25
N ASP A 394 -18.23 37.31 -35.14
CA ASP A 394 -19.10 38.02 -36.07
C ASP A 394 -19.52 37.06 -37.21
N PRO A 395 -20.86 36.87 -37.43
CA PRO A 395 -21.35 35.99 -38.49
C PRO A 395 -20.84 36.37 -39.87
N ALA A 396 -20.57 37.67 -40.14
CA ALA A 396 -20.10 38.14 -41.43
C ALA A 396 -18.67 37.70 -41.74
N GLU A 397 -17.78 37.67 -40.73
CA GLU A 397 -16.38 37.22 -40.89
C GLU A 397 -16.26 35.68 -40.97
N ALA A 398 -17.20 34.93 -40.44
CA ALA A 398 -17.14 33.48 -40.40
C ALA A 398 -17.58 32.78 -41.70
N ILE A 399 -18.22 33.50 -42.61
CA ILE A 399 -18.80 32.96 -43.87
C ILE A 399 -18.04 33.46 -45.09
N GLY A 400 -17.30 34.58 -45.00
CA GLY A 400 -16.38 35.08 -46.01
C GLY A 400 -15.03 34.39 -45.90
#